data_b2c43e35cbc23ed0d776df5f9e9c2471
#
_entry.id   b2c43e35cbc23ed0d776df5f9e9c2471
#
_cell.length_a   1.000
_cell.length_b   1.000
_cell.length_c   1.000
_cell.angle_alpha   90.00
_cell.angle_beta   90.00
_cell.angle_gamma   90.00
#
_symmetry.space_group_name_H-M   'P 1'
#
loop_
_entity.id
_entity.type
_entity.pdbx_description
1 polymer ?
#
loop_
_entity_poly.entity_id
_entity_poly.type
_entity_poly.pdbx_seq_one_letter_code
_entity_poly.pdbx_strand_id
1 'polypeptide(L)'
;DGSVEVAAADGLAKLEPFGVNAGMLGTMGRTLEGWMRVYNCGRAEDSEETSAAACPLPYFKLSASTADSAQVQMITEGHFAFGYVEDAAEALLPVVVDPDVIFGDDTTLRDPAGFAKRGAAVADAAEVKVSKTPCAFAVASTTLAAGASTTLVTVWGRARTVPQLVDDIAPTVLKDRFASKKYVEAVALTERLTAAVASETANPLFDAFSRQMLLDNLLRGGFPEFLGAGGGAKRVYHTFSRIHGDLERDYNNFQIDATYFSQGSGNYRDVNQNRRVDVLLFPGVRDFNLRQFLTLKQADGYNPLTVATAFFSLAPEGARDDAAARAKAAPVAEALAGDAASRKKLAALLARPFRPGDLFEQARAEK
;
A
#
# COMPACT_ATOMS: atom_id res chain seq x y z
N ASP A 1 -23.46 -24.35 30.43
CA ASP A 1 -23.37 -22.89 30.31
C ASP A 1 -23.45 -22.44 28.86
N GLY A 2 -23.39 -23.36 27.90
CA GLY A 2 -23.53 -23.07 26.47
C GLY A 2 -22.32 -22.36 25.83
N SER A 3 -21.18 -22.29 26.52
CA SER A 3 -19.94 -21.78 25.94
C SER A 3 -19.32 -22.79 24.98
N VAL A 4 -18.66 -22.29 23.93
CA VAL A 4 -18.01 -23.09 22.88
C VAL A 4 -16.56 -22.61 22.71
N GLU A 5 -15.62 -23.56 22.70
CA GLU A 5 -14.25 -23.27 22.30
C GLU A 5 -14.18 -23.15 20.78
N VAL A 6 -13.59 -22.06 20.30
CA VAL A 6 -13.46 -21.76 18.88
C VAL A 6 -11.99 -21.53 18.55
N ALA A 7 -11.51 -22.26 17.54
CA ALA A 7 -10.23 -21.95 16.90
C ALA A 7 -10.49 -21.34 15.54
N ALA A 8 -9.79 -20.27 15.23
CA ALA A 8 -9.87 -19.57 13.94
C ALA A 8 -8.47 -19.29 13.40
N ALA A 9 -8.32 -19.36 12.10
CA ALA A 9 -7.13 -18.86 11.41
C ALA A 9 -7.59 -18.04 10.20
N ASP A 10 -7.09 -16.80 10.11
CA ASP A 10 -7.41 -15.89 9.02
C ASP A 10 -6.12 -15.28 8.46
N GLY A 11 -6.07 -15.09 7.14
CA GLY A 11 -4.89 -14.54 6.50
C GLY A 11 -4.78 -14.85 5.01
N LEU A 12 -3.54 -14.84 4.53
CA LEU A 12 -3.18 -15.01 3.12
C LEU A 12 -2.64 -16.43 2.88
N ALA A 13 -3.28 -17.19 1.99
CA ALA A 13 -2.84 -18.54 1.63
C ALA A 13 -1.50 -18.56 0.89
N LYS A 14 -1.18 -17.49 0.18
CA LYS A 14 0.07 -17.33 -0.55
C LYS A 14 0.50 -15.87 -0.56
N LEU A 15 1.75 -15.63 -0.21
CA LEU A 15 2.33 -14.30 -0.23
C LEU A 15 3.37 -14.23 -1.35
N GLU A 16 2.98 -13.58 -2.44
CA GLU A 16 3.83 -13.45 -3.62
C GLU A 16 4.63 -12.14 -3.58
N PRO A 17 5.89 -12.16 -4.07
CA PRO A 17 6.69 -10.95 -4.13
C PRO A 17 6.06 -9.92 -5.07
N PHE A 18 6.11 -8.67 -4.66
CA PHE A 18 5.65 -7.56 -5.49
C PHE A 18 6.49 -7.41 -6.77
N GLY A 19 5.86 -6.98 -7.84
CA GLY A 19 6.50 -6.65 -9.10
C GLY A 19 6.88 -7.86 -9.95
N VAL A 20 6.55 -9.06 -9.49
CA VAL A 20 6.70 -10.27 -10.30
C VAL A 20 5.36 -10.59 -10.94
N ASN A 21 5.35 -10.60 -12.25
CA ASN A 21 4.17 -10.93 -13.05
C ASN A 21 3.82 -12.42 -12.85
N ALA A 22 2.54 -12.76 -12.73
CA ALA A 22 2.08 -14.13 -12.51
C ALA A 22 2.57 -15.14 -13.57
N GLY A 23 2.81 -14.70 -14.80
CA GLY A 23 3.44 -15.51 -15.85
C GLY A 23 4.91 -15.83 -15.57
N MET A 24 5.66 -14.89 -14.98
CA MET A 24 7.02 -15.13 -14.53
C MET A 24 7.06 -16.04 -13.31
N LEU A 25 6.11 -15.93 -12.39
CA LEU A 25 5.99 -16.85 -11.24
C LEU A 25 5.75 -18.28 -11.70
N GLY A 26 4.92 -18.52 -12.71
CA GLY A 26 4.72 -19.84 -13.28
C GLY A 26 6.01 -20.44 -13.87
N THR A 27 6.88 -19.60 -14.44
CA THR A 27 8.13 -20.02 -15.09
C THR A 27 9.33 -20.03 -14.13
N MET A 28 9.36 -19.10 -13.16
CA MET A 28 10.48 -18.86 -12.24
C MET A 28 10.14 -19.20 -10.77
N GLY A 29 8.96 -19.73 -10.48
CA GLY A 29 8.44 -19.90 -9.13
C GLY A 29 9.43 -20.57 -8.17
N ARG A 30 10.04 -21.67 -8.58
CA ARG A 30 11.04 -22.38 -7.76
C ARG A 30 12.31 -21.55 -7.50
N THR A 31 12.71 -20.72 -8.44
CA THR A 31 13.90 -19.87 -8.30
C THR A 31 13.62 -18.72 -7.34
N LEU A 32 12.44 -18.12 -7.40
CA LEU A 32 12.02 -17.04 -6.51
C LEU A 32 11.79 -17.53 -5.08
N GLU A 33 11.26 -18.74 -4.90
CA GLU A 33 11.07 -19.36 -3.59
C GLU A 33 12.39 -19.45 -2.82
N GLY A 34 13.48 -19.79 -3.49
CA GLY A 34 14.82 -19.82 -2.89
C GLY A 34 15.32 -18.47 -2.38
N TRP A 35 14.74 -17.38 -2.86
CA TRP A 35 15.15 -16.02 -2.50
C TRP A 35 14.26 -15.39 -1.45
N MET A 36 13.10 -15.96 -1.15
CA MET A 36 12.24 -15.47 -0.09
C MET A 36 12.64 -15.99 1.28
N ARG A 37 12.61 -15.10 2.24
CA ARG A 37 12.82 -15.40 3.66
C ARG A 37 11.81 -14.68 4.52
N VAL A 38 11.42 -15.35 5.60
CA VAL A 38 10.63 -14.75 6.66
C VAL A 38 11.57 -14.40 7.80
N TYR A 39 11.54 -13.15 8.21
CA TYR A 39 12.34 -12.62 9.30
C TYR A 39 11.44 -12.43 10.53
N ASN A 40 11.95 -12.75 11.70
CA ASN A 40 11.32 -12.34 12.94
C ASN A 40 11.63 -10.87 13.19
N CYS A 41 10.58 -10.08 13.29
CA CYS A 41 10.69 -8.70 13.67
C CYS A 41 10.06 -8.54 15.05
N GLY A 42 10.89 -8.61 16.06
CA GLY A 42 10.56 -8.18 17.41
C GLY A 42 10.81 -6.69 17.57
N ARG A 43 10.64 -6.18 18.80
CA ARG A 43 11.05 -4.81 19.14
C ARG A 43 12.57 -4.68 18.94
N ALA A 44 13.02 -3.50 18.59
CA ALA A 44 14.36 -2.96 18.22
C ALA A 44 15.67 -3.74 18.51
N GLU A 45 15.63 -4.83 19.23
CA GLU A 45 16.81 -5.61 19.65
C GLU A 45 16.97 -6.91 18.86
N ASP A 46 15.99 -7.27 18.03
CA ASP A 46 16.01 -8.52 17.31
C ASP A 46 16.75 -8.35 15.98
N SER A 47 17.83 -9.08 15.85
CA SER A 47 18.59 -9.19 14.60
C SER A 47 17.69 -9.73 13.48
N GLU A 48 18.04 -9.44 12.22
CA GLU A 48 17.39 -9.98 11.02
C GLU A 48 17.52 -11.53 10.90
N GLU A 49 17.80 -12.21 12.00
CA GLU A 49 17.96 -13.66 12.02
C GLU A 49 16.63 -14.37 12.16
N THR A 50 16.46 -15.43 11.41
CA THR A 50 15.30 -16.32 11.51
C THR A 50 15.34 -17.08 12.82
N SER A 51 14.53 -16.70 13.78
CA SER A 51 14.34 -17.44 15.03
C SER A 51 13.38 -18.62 14.82
N ALA A 52 13.57 -19.69 15.62
CA ALA A 52 12.65 -20.82 15.65
C ALA A 52 11.35 -20.52 16.42
N ALA A 53 11.27 -19.39 17.13
CA ALA A 53 10.08 -18.98 17.86
C ALA A 53 8.97 -18.49 16.92
N ALA A 54 7.72 -18.59 17.34
CA ALA A 54 6.59 -18.00 16.64
C ALA A 54 6.86 -16.51 16.38
N CYS A 55 6.67 -16.07 15.15
CA CYS A 55 7.00 -14.74 14.71
C CYS A 55 5.74 -13.85 14.75
N PRO A 56 5.58 -13.00 15.76
CA PRO A 56 4.38 -12.18 15.92
C PRO A 56 4.26 -11.10 14.84
N LEU A 57 5.40 -10.64 14.28
CA LEU A 57 5.46 -9.65 13.20
C LEU A 57 6.35 -10.19 12.06
N PRO A 58 5.91 -11.19 11.29
CA PRO A 58 6.69 -11.72 10.20
C PRO A 58 6.93 -10.68 9.11
N TYR A 59 8.18 -10.60 8.66
CA TYR A 59 8.64 -9.72 7.61
C TYR A 59 9.16 -10.56 6.45
N PHE A 60 8.48 -10.48 5.32
CA PHE A 60 8.71 -11.31 4.14
C PHE A 60 9.47 -10.50 3.12
N LYS A 61 10.69 -10.86 2.83
CA LYS A 61 11.47 -10.18 1.79
C LYS A 61 12.22 -11.15 0.87
N LEU A 62 12.51 -10.67 -0.32
CA LEU A 62 13.44 -11.34 -1.21
C LEU A 62 14.87 -11.17 -0.67
N SER A 63 15.66 -12.23 -0.74
CA SER A 63 17.09 -12.16 -0.37
C SER A 63 17.96 -11.55 -1.47
N ALA A 64 17.44 -11.45 -2.71
CA ALA A 64 18.14 -10.87 -3.84
C ALA A 64 17.16 -10.18 -4.79
N SER A 65 17.64 -9.20 -5.58
CA SER A 65 16.86 -8.59 -6.65
C SER A 65 16.59 -9.59 -7.76
N THR A 66 15.38 -9.54 -8.33
CA THR A 66 15.01 -10.29 -9.53
C THR A 66 15.40 -9.56 -10.83
N ALA A 67 15.90 -8.33 -10.74
CA ALA A 67 16.36 -7.56 -11.90
C ALA A 67 17.69 -8.12 -12.43
N ASP A 68 17.77 -8.31 -13.73
CA ASP A 68 19.03 -8.62 -14.41
C ASP A 68 19.86 -7.32 -14.50
N SER A 69 20.69 -7.12 -13.50
CA SER A 69 21.52 -5.93 -13.34
C SER A 69 22.91 -6.32 -12.81
N ALA A 70 23.93 -5.70 -13.37
CA ALA A 70 25.31 -5.83 -12.88
C ALA A 70 25.52 -5.13 -11.52
N GLN A 71 24.57 -4.33 -11.07
CA GLN A 71 24.64 -3.64 -9.78
C GLN A 71 24.00 -4.48 -8.68
N VAL A 72 24.76 -4.71 -7.61
CA VAL A 72 24.22 -5.32 -6.40
C VAL A 72 23.38 -4.29 -5.65
N GLN A 73 22.10 -4.56 -5.50
CA GLN A 73 21.19 -3.75 -4.70
C GLN A 73 20.80 -4.52 -3.44
N MET A 74 20.89 -3.84 -2.30
CA MET A 74 20.38 -4.37 -1.04
C MET A 74 18.86 -4.11 -0.98
N ILE A 75 18.08 -5.17 -0.87
CA ILE A 75 16.62 -5.09 -0.69
C ILE A 75 16.36 -4.92 0.80
N THR A 76 15.89 -3.73 1.20
CA THR A 76 15.50 -3.46 2.59
C THR A 76 13.99 -3.56 2.79
N GLU A 77 13.21 -3.36 1.74
CA GLU A 77 11.78 -3.42 1.76
C GLU A 77 11.24 -4.86 1.76
N GLY A 78 10.10 -5.05 2.39
CA GLY A 78 9.42 -6.34 2.46
C GLY A 78 7.94 -6.18 2.74
N HIS A 79 7.24 -7.31 2.70
CA HIS A 79 5.86 -7.42 3.11
C HIS A 79 5.79 -7.78 4.58
N PHE A 80 4.65 -7.53 5.19
CA PHE A 80 4.37 -7.98 6.54
C PHE A 80 2.93 -8.48 6.65
N ALA A 81 2.69 -9.35 7.62
CA ALA A 81 1.35 -9.74 8.02
C ALA A 81 1.34 -10.00 9.54
N PHE A 82 0.29 -9.57 10.22
CA PHE A 82 0.07 -9.89 11.63
C PHE A 82 -1.42 -9.87 11.96
N GLY A 83 -1.80 -10.42 13.09
CA GLY A 83 -3.17 -10.41 13.54
C GLY A 83 -3.30 -10.13 15.03
N TYR A 84 -4.49 -9.72 15.43
CA TYR A 84 -4.86 -9.49 16.82
C TYR A 84 -6.38 -9.65 17.01
N VAL A 85 -6.80 -9.84 18.25
CA VAL A 85 -8.22 -9.76 18.61
C VAL A 85 -8.52 -8.29 18.96
N GLU A 86 -9.55 -7.69 18.36
CA GLU A 86 -9.78 -6.23 18.46
C GLU A 86 -9.98 -5.74 19.89
N ASP A 87 -10.67 -6.51 20.73
CA ASP A 87 -10.88 -6.16 22.14
C ASP A 87 -9.63 -6.42 23.03
N ALA A 88 -8.57 -7.01 22.46
CA ALA A 88 -7.28 -7.27 23.08
C ALA A 88 -6.13 -6.85 22.15
N ALA A 89 -6.23 -5.67 21.56
CA ALA A 89 -5.38 -5.19 20.45
C ALA A 89 -3.87 -5.12 20.77
N GLU A 90 -3.48 -5.06 22.03
CA GLU A 90 -2.07 -5.09 22.43
C GLU A 90 -1.45 -6.49 22.34
N ALA A 91 -2.28 -7.55 22.27
CA ALA A 91 -1.86 -8.93 22.16
C ALA A 91 -1.83 -9.38 20.68
N LEU A 92 -0.62 -9.48 20.14
CA LEU A 92 -0.43 -10.07 18.82
C LEU A 92 -0.71 -11.57 18.85
N LEU A 93 -1.35 -12.05 17.79
CA LEU A 93 -1.57 -13.48 17.57
C LEU A 93 -0.34 -14.11 16.91
N PRO A 94 -0.07 -15.39 17.19
CA PRO A 94 0.92 -16.15 16.43
C PRO A 94 0.52 -16.19 14.95
N VAL A 95 1.51 -16.06 14.06
CA VAL A 95 1.32 -16.12 12.62
C VAL A 95 2.03 -17.34 12.06
N VAL A 96 1.29 -18.23 11.42
CA VAL A 96 1.82 -19.37 10.68
C VAL A 96 2.22 -18.92 9.29
N VAL A 97 3.47 -19.18 8.91
CA VAL A 97 4.06 -18.72 7.63
C VAL A 97 4.36 -19.85 6.66
N ASP A 98 4.28 -21.09 7.10
CA ASP A 98 4.48 -22.28 6.26
C ASP A 98 3.13 -22.84 5.80
N PRO A 99 2.81 -22.79 4.48
CA PRO A 99 1.52 -23.28 3.98
C PRO A 99 1.30 -24.77 4.26
N ASP A 100 2.34 -25.63 4.34
CA ASP A 100 2.16 -27.05 4.62
C ASP A 100 1.65 -27.28 6.05
N VAL A 101 1.89 -26.35 6.96
CA VAL A 101 1.35 -26.42 8.32
C VAL A 101 -0.17 -26.24 8.31
N ILE A 102 -0.69 -25.37 7.46
CA ILE A 102 -2.14 -25.11 7.32
C ILE A 102 -2.82 -26.12 6.40
N PHE A 103 -2.26 -26.35 5.22
CA PHE A 103 -2.89 -27.11 4.15
C PHE A 103 -2.45 -28.57 4.10
N GLY A 104 -1.36 -28.95 4.81
CA GLY A 104 -0.82 -30.30 4.72
C GLY A 104 -0.33 -30.60 3.29
N ASP A 105 -0.82 -31.70 2.73
CA ASP A 105 -0.44 -32.15 1.38
C ASP A 105 -1.26 -31.49 0.25
N ASP A 106 -2.23 -30.59 0.59
CA ASP A 106 -3.02 -29.91 -0.43
C ASP A 106 -2.25 -28.74 -1.07
N THR A 107 -1.62 -29.01 -2.20
CA THR A 107 -0.90 -28.01 -3.01
C THR A 107 -1.84 -27.03 -3.73
N THR A 108 -3.14 -27.29 -3.74
CA THR A 108 -4.12 -26.36 -4.32
C THR A 108 -4.49 -25.20 -3.39
N LEU A 109 -4.11 -25.29 -2.12
CA LEU A 109 -4.39 -24.32 -1.05
C LEU A 109 -5.88 -24.05 -0.85
N ARG A 110 -6.73 -25.06 -1.05
CA ARG A 110 -8.18 -24.97 -0.90
C ARG A 110 -8.71 -25.68 0.32
N ASP A 111 -8.07 -26.78 0.70
CA ASP A 111 -8.45 -27.58 1.87
C ASP A 111 -7.42 -27.41 2.98
N PRO A 112 -7.74 -26.69 4.08
CA PRO A 112 -6.85 -26.48 5.20
C PRO A 112 -6.78 -27.73 6.11
N ALA A 113 -6.45 -28.88 5.55
CA ALA A 113 -6.45 -30.18 6.25
C ALA A 113 -5.55 -30.19 7.49
N GLY A 114 -4.43 -29.48 7.46
CA GLY A 114 -3.52 -29.32 8.61
C GLY A 114 -4.20 -28.58 9.76
N PHE A 115 -4.88 -27.47 9.47
CA PHE A 115 -5.65 -26.73 10.46
C PHE A 115 -6.89 -27.51 10.95
N ALA A 116 -7.63 -28.14 10.07
CA ALA A 116 -8.79 -28.95 10.44
C ALA A 116 -8.42 -30.07 11.42
N LYS A 117 -7.21 -30.65 11.28
CA LYS A 117 -6.72 -31.71 12.16
C LYS A 117 -6.21 -31.21 13.51
N ARG A 118 -5.57 -30.04 13.56
CA ARG A 118 -4.81 -29.55 14.72
C ARG A 118 -5.44 -28.34 15.41
N GLY A 119 -6.38 -27.67 14.74
CA GLY A 119 -6.95 -26.41 15.25
C GLY A 119 -5.86 -25.37 15.51
N ALA A 120 -5.98 -24.65 16.61
CA ALA A 120 -5.02 -23.61 17.00
C ALA A 120 -3.59 -24.13 17.29
N ALA A 121 -3.42 -25.43 17.53
CA ALA A 121 -2.07 -26.01 17.74
C ALA A 121 -1.17 -25.99 16.49
N VAL A 122 -1.69 -25.56 15.35
CA VAL A 122 -0.84 -25.24 14.18
C VAL A 122 0.18 -24.13 14.48
N ALA A 123 -0.13 -23.24 15.40
CA ALA A 123 0.76 -22.16 15.82
C ALA A 123 2.06 -22.66 16.49
N ASP A 124 2.05 -23.87 17.04
CA ASP A 124 3.19 -24.48 17.70
C ASP A 124 4.00 -25.43 16.77
N ALA A 125 3.58 -25.52 15.52
CA ALA A 125 4.23 -26.42 14.57
C ALA A 125 5.58 -25.91 14.11
N ALA A 126 6.49 -26.83 13.80
CA ALA A 126 7.74 -26.47 13.13
C ALA A 126 7.45 -25.98 11.70
N GLU A 127 8.08 -24.87 11.31
CA GLU A 127 7.86 -24.20 10.05
C GLU A 127 9.11 -24.08 9.19
N VAL A 128 8.94 -24.15 7.88
CA VAL A 128 9.99 -23.81 6.90
C VAL A 128 9.84 -22.32 6.53
N LYS A 129 10.86 -21.52 6.87
CA LYS A 129 10.86 -20.06 6.71
C LYS A 129 11.74 -19.55 5.55
N VAL A 130 12.35 -20.45 4.81
CA VAL A 130 13.26 -20.13 3.69
C VAL A 130 13.02 -21.06 2.51
N SER A 131 13.35 -20.60 1.33
CA SER A 131 13.28 -21.38 0.09
C SER A 131 11.90 -21.94 -0.23
N LYS A 132 10.85 -21.20 0.17
CA LYS A 132 9.44 -21.54 -0.02
C LYS A 132 8.60 -20.28 -0.14
N THR A 133 7.55 -20.33 -0.95
CA THR A 133 6.55 -19.25 -0.96
C THR A 133 5.76 -19.34 0.34
N PRO A 134 5.81 -18.30 1.19
CA PRO A 134 5.14 -18.34 2.49
C PRO A 134 3.64 -18.11 2.37
N CYS A 135 2.91 -18.55 3.38
CA CYS A 135 1.59 -18.04 3.74
C CYS A 135 1.68 -17.04 4.90
N ALA A 136 0.54 -16.52 5.35
CA ALA A 136 0.48 -15.70 6.55
C ALA A 136 -0.90 -15.86 7.19
N PHE A 137 -1.02 -16.74 8.19
CA PHE A 137 -2.27 -16.98 8.93
C PHE A 137 -2.09 -16.59 10.40
N ALA A 138 -2.82 -15.58 10.84
CA ALA A 138 -2.96 -15.29 12.27
C ALA A 138 -3.91 -16.30 12.90
N VAL A 139 -3.46 -16.96 13.97
CA VAL A 139 -4.17 -18.06 14.62
C VAL A 139 -4.68 -17.61 15.98
N ALA A 140 -5.98 -17.72 16.22
CA ALA A 140 -6.64 -17.41 17.45
C ALA A 140 -7.33 -18.66 18.04
N SER A 141 -7.35 -18.74 19.39
CA SER A 141 -8.19 -19.67 20.12
C SER A 141 -8.87 -18.90 21.26
N THR A 142 -10.18 -19.04 21.35
CA THR A 142 -10.98 -18.35 22.39
C THR A 142 -12.22 -19.17 22.77
N THR A 143 -12.74 -18.93 23.94
CA THR A 143 -14.01 -19.51 24.37
C THR A 143 -15.10 -18.45 24.28
N LEU A 144 -16.13 -18.71 23.49
CA LEU A 144 -17.26 -17.82 23.33
C LEU A 144 -18.45 -18.30 24.18
N ALA A 145 -18.98 -17.41 25.00
CA ALA A 145 -20.26 -17.62 25.67
C ALA A 145 -21.43 -17.59 24.65
N ALA A 146 -22.57 -18.15 25.03
CA ALA A 146 -23.75 -18.12 24.17
C ALA A 146 -24.15 -16.67 23.80
N GLY A 147 -24.25 -16.39 22.51
CA GLY A 147 -24.57 -15.04 21.98
C GLY A 147 -23.40 -14.05 21.97
N ALA A 148 -22.22 -14.45 22.45
CA ALA A 148 -21.01 -13.61 22.38
C ALA A 148 -20.38 -13.65 20.97
N SER A 149 -19.63 -12.62 20.65
CA SER A 149 -18.83 -12.53 19.41
C SER A 149 -17.44 -11.98 19.72
N THR A 150 -16.49 -12.31 18.90
CA THR A 150 -15.14 -11.71 18.91
C THR A 150 -14.75 -11.33 17.51
N THR A 151 -13.88 -10.32 17.36
CA THR A 151 -13.41 -9.85 16.07
C THR A 151 -11.92 -10.13 15.94
N LEU A 152 -11.59 -11.01 15.00
CA LEU A 152 -10.22 -11.25 14.57
C LEU A 152 -9.87 -10.25 13.48
N VAL A 153 -8.78 -9.51 13.67
CA VAL A 153 -8.27 -8.55 12.70
C VAL A 153 -6.95 -9.06 12.16
N THR A 154 -6.87 -9.14 10.84
CA THR A 154 -5.63 -9.44 10.12
C THR A 154 -5.17 -8.21 9.34
N VAL A 155 -3.88 -7.94 9.38
CA VAL A 155 -3.25 -6.77 8.75
C VAL A 155 -2.09 -7.26 7.91
N TRP A 156 -2.08 -6.86 6.66
CA TRP A 156 -0.95 -7.11 5.76
C TRP A 156 -0.63 -5.87 4.95
N GLY A 157 0.63 -5.75 4.56
CA GLY A 157 1.08 -4.60 3.82
C GLY A 157 2.54 -4.71 3.41
N ARG A 158 3.11 -3.58 3.06
CA ARG A 158 4.53 -3.43 2.70
C ARG A 158 5.15 -2.37 3.59
N ALA A 159 6.35 -2.63 4.07
CA ALA A 159 7.17 -1.65 4.78
C ALA A 159 8.53 -1.52 4.08
N ARG A 160 9.09 -0.32 4.08
CA ARG A 160 10.41 -0.06 3.48
C ARG A 160 11.54 -0.63 4.32
N THR A 161 11.32 -0.71 5.63
CA THR A 161 12.30 -1.22 6.58
C THR A 161 11.59 -1.89 7.75
N VAL A 162 12.31 -2.77 8.46
CA VAL A 162 11.83 -3.39 9.69
C VAL A 162 11.48 -2.35 10.78
N PRO A 163 12.31 -1.33 11.06
CA PRO A 163 11.92 -0.27 12.00
C PRO A 163 10.59 0.42 11.66
N GLN A 164 10.30 0.67 10.38
CA GLN A 164 9.00 1.22 10.01
C GLN A 164 7.83 0.30 10.42
N LEU A 165 7.99 -1.01 10.30
CA LEU A 165 6.98 -1.97 10.75
C LEU A 165 6.82 -1.94 12.28
N VAL A 166 7.94 -2.03 13.00
CA VAL A 166 7.95 -2.25 14.45
C VAL A 166 7.65 -0.97 15.24
N ASP A 167 8.18 0.17 14.79
CA ASP A 167 8.14 1.43 15.55
C ASP A 167 7.00 2.37 15.11
N ASP A 168 6.48 2.22 13.89
CA ASP A 168 5.42 3.10 13.36
C ASP A 168 4.13 2.31 13.05
N ILE A 169 4.18 1.29 12.18
CA ILE A 169 2.98 0.62 11.67
C ILE A 169 2.27 -0.17 12.76
N ALA A 170 2.95 -1.13 13.38
CA ALA A 170 2.34 -2.01 14.36
C ALA A 170 1.81 -1.23 15.58
N PRO A 171 2.57 -0.31 16.22
CA PRO A 171 2.04 0.49 17.31
C PRO A 171 0.87 1.40 16.93
N THR A 172 0.79 1.83 15.67
CA THR A 172 -0.34 2.62 15.18
C THR A 172 -1.60 1.78 15.03
N VAL A 173 -1.47 0.59 14.46
CA VAL A 173 -2.60 -0.30 14.17
C VAL A 173 -3.15 -0.98 15.42
N LEU A 174 -2.29 -1.30 16.40
CA LEU A 174 -2.68 -1.95 17.64
C LEU A 174 -3.41 -1.03 18.63
N LYS A 175 -3.62 0.24 18.29
CA LYS A 175 -4.31 1.20 19.17
C LYS A 175 -5.83 1.12 19.02
N ASP A 176 -6.49 1.11 20.17
CA ASP A 176 -7.84 1.60 20.42
C ASP A 176 -8.84 1.42 19.26
N ARG A 177 -9.17 0.18 18.93
CA ARG A 177 -10.15 -0.16 17.87
C ARG A 177 -9.84 0.48 16.51
N PHE A 178 -8.57 0.50 16.15
CA PHE A 178 -8.10 1.10 14.91
C PHE A 178 -8.82 0.54 13.67
N ALA A 179 -8.97 -0.79 13.59
CA ALA A 179 -9.59 -1.45 12.44
C ALA A 179 -11.07 -1.03 12.29
N SER A 180 -11.85 -1.07 13.35
CA SER A 180 -13.24 -0.62 13.36
C SER A 180 -13.38 0.85 12.96
N LYS A 181 -12.51 1.73 13.49
CA LYS A 181 -12.49 3.15 13.11
C LYS A 181 -12.17 3.33 11.62
N LYS A 182 -11.16 2.61 11.12
CA LYS A 182 -10.75 2.66 9.70
C LYS A 182 -11.82 2.12 8.77
N TYR A 183 -12.57 1.10 9.18
CA TYR A 183 -13.70 0.61 8.42
C TYR A 183 -14.76 1.69 8.23
N VAL A 184 -15.16 2.36 9.30
CA VAL A 184 -16.14 3.46 9.24
C VAL A 184 -15.63 4.61 8.36
N GLU A 185 -14.36 5.01 8.52
CA GLU A 185 -13.74 6.04 7.70
C GLU A 185 -13.70 5.64 6.21
N ALA A 186 -13.39 4.38 5.89
CA ALA A 186 -13.32 3.88 4.53
C ALA A 186 -14.70 3.88 3.84
N VAL A 187 -15.75 3.46 4.57
CA VAL A 187 -17.14 3.53 4.08
C VAL A 187 -17.53 4.96 3.77
N ALA A 188 -17.33 5.88 4.72
CA ALA A 188 -17.66 7.30 4.55
C ALA A 188 -16.86 7.95 3.41
N LEU A 189 -15.59 7.59 3.26
CA LEU A 189 -14.75 8.06 2.15
C LEU A 189 -15.30 7.57 0.80
N THR A 190 -15.64 6.28 0.69
CA THR A 190 -16.20 5.69 -0.52
C THR A 190 -17.51 6.37 -0.92
N GLU A 191 -18.40 6.60 0.03
CA GLU A 191 -19.66 7.31 -0.21
C GLU A 191 -19.42 8.73 -0.71
N ARG A 192 -18.50 9.46 -0.09
CA ARG A 192 -18.13 10.82 -0.50
C ARG A 192 -17.53 10.86 -1.91
N LEU A 193 -16.61 9.95 -2.23
CA LEU A 193 -15.97 9.88 -3.55
C LEU A 193 -16.95 9.54 -4.67
N THR A 194 -17.96 8.73 -4.38
CA THR A 194 -18.94 8.27 -5.38
C THR A 194 -20.23 9.10 -5.40
N ALA A 195 -20.35 10.11 -4.54
CA ALA A 195 -21.54 10.93 -4.43
C ALA A 195 -21.93 11.64 -5.74
N ALA A 196 -20.95 11.98 -6.58
CA ALA A 196 -21.19 12.66 -7.87
C ALA A 196 -22.05 11.85 -8.86
N VAL A 197 -22.11 10.52 -8.69
CA VAL A 197 -22.93 9.61 -9.52
C VAL A 197 -24.00 8.89 -8.71
N ALA A 198 -24.26 9.35 -7.50
CA ALA A 198 -25.32 8.76 -6.67
C ALA A 198 -26.67 8.92 -7.35
N SER A 199 -27.40 7.83 -7.48
CA SER A 199 -28.74 7.78 -8.06
C SER A 199 -29.65 6.90 -7.21
N GLU A 200 -30.93 7.11 -7.35
CA GLU A 200 -31.96 6.27 -6.77
C GLU A 200 -32.97 5.96 -7.87
N THR A 201 -32.81 4.81 -8.50
CA THR A 201 -33.63 4.37 -9.64
C THR A 201 -34.48 3.15 -9.26
N ALA A 202 -35.33 2.72 -10.18
CA ALA A 202 -36.06 1.48 -10.02
C ALA A 202 -35.17 0.22 -10.03
N ASN A 203 -33.88 0.36 -10.35
CA ASN A 203 -32.93 -0.73 -10.39
C ASN A 203 -31.76 -0.48 -9.41
N PRO A 204 -31.82 -0.99 -8.18
CA PRO A 204 -30.76 -0.82 -7.18
C PRO A 204 -29.39 -1.34 -7.63
N LEU A 205 -29.37 -2.34 -8.52
CA LEU A 205 -28.12 -2.88 -9.07
C LEU A 205 -27.44 -1.84 -9.99
N PHE A 206 -28.20 -1.09 -10.78
CA PHE A 206 -27.67 0.01 -11.59
C PHE A 206 -27.07 1.10 -10.71
N ASP A 207 -27.75 1.47 -9.61
CA ASP A 207 -27.29 2.50 -8.69
C ASP A 207 -25.96 2.09 -8.03
N ALA A 208 -25.87 0.84 -7.59
CA ALA A 208 -24.62 0.28 -7.04
C ALA A 208 -23.50 0.18 -8.09
N PHE A 209 -23.83 -0.26 -9.30
CA PHE A 209 -22.89 -0.39 -10.40
C PHE A 209 -22.28 0.96 -10.81
N SER A 210 -23.11 2.01 -10.92
CA SER A 210 -22.64 3.35 -11.26
C SER A 210 -21.60 3.87 -10.26
N ARG A 211 -21.84 3.67 -8.96
CA ARG A 211 -20.90 4.03 -7.90
C ARG A 211 -19.61 3.20 -7.99
N GLN A 212 -19.72 1.88 -8.19
CA GLN A 212 -18.56 1.00 -8.31
C GLN A 212 -17.68 1.36 -9.51
N MET A 213 -18.29 1.69 -10.65
CA MET A 213 -17.57 2.08 -11.87
C MET A 213 -16.81 3.40 -11.68
N LEU A 214 -17.41 4.39 -11.02
CA LEU A 214 -16.70 5.63 -10.69
C LEU A 214 -15.55 5.38 -9.71
N LEU A 215 -15.78 4.60 -8.65
CA LEU A 215 -14.75 4.29 -7.67
C LEU A 215 -13.54 3.60 -8.32
N ASP A 216 -13.78 2.60 -9.17
CA ASP A 216 -12.71 1.90 -9.90
C ASP A 216 -11.93 2.87 -10.81
N ASN A 217 -12.62 3.78 -11.47
CA ASN A 217 -11.98 4.81 -12.29
C ASN A 217 -11.12 5.77 -11.46
N LEU A 218 -11.61 6.23 -10.31
CA LEU A 218 -10.85 7.10 -9.40
C LEU A 218 -9.61 6.41 -8.83
N LEU A 219 -9.71 5.14 -8.49
CA LEU A 219 -8.57 4.37 -7.95
C LEU A 219 -7.45 4.18 -8.98
N ARG A 220 -7.79 4.05 -10.26
CA ARG A 220 -6.83 3.86 -11.37
C ARG A 220 -6.46 5.15 -12.09
N GLY A 221 -7.44 5.96 -12.40
CA GLY A 221 -7.28 7.20 -13.16
C GLY A 221 -6.87 8.39 -12.30
N GLY A 222 -7.13 8.31 -11.02
CA GLY A 222 -6.80 9.29 -10.01
C GLY A 222 -7.95 10.23 -9.65
N PHE A 223 -7.94 10.60 -8.38
CA PHE A 223 -8.80 11.64 -7.81
C PHE A 223 -8.10 12.98 -7.90
N PRO A 224 -8.72 14.03 -8.45
CA PRO A 224 -8.10 15.35 -8.56
C PRO A 224 -8.09 16.08 -7.21
N GLU A 225 -6.90 16.26 -6.67
CA GLU A 225 -6.65 17.11 -5.50
C GLU A 225 -6.35 18.53 -5.94
N PHE A 226 -6.88 19.51 -5.20
CA PHE A 226 -6.69 20.93 -5.49
C PHE A 226 -5.73 21.54 -4.46
N LEU A 227 -4.44 21.55 -4.80
CA LEU A 227 -3.40 22.06 -3.92
C LEU A 227 -3.25 23.57 -4.06
N GLY A 228 -3.15 24.28 -2.94
CA GLY A 228 -2.99 25.72 -2.82
C GLY A 228 -3.92 26.32 -1.79
N ALA A 229 -3.47 27.39 -1.11
CA ALA A 229 -4.22 28.08 -0.09
C ALA A 229 -4.72 29.47 -0.59
N GLY A 230 -5.85 29.93 -0.03
CA GLY A 230 -6.36 31.27 -0.31
C GLY A 230 -6.95 31.47 -1.70
N GLY A 231 -7.05 32.71 -2.16
CA GLY A 231 -7.63 33.09 -3.46
C GLY A 231 -6.68 32.90 -4.67
N GLY A 232 -5.52 32.29 -4.49
CA GLY A 232 -4.55 32.02 -5.55
C GLY A 232 -4.95 30.90 -6.49
N ALA A 233 -4.23 30.74 -7.60
CA ALA A 233 -4.43 29.66 -8.55
C ALA A 233 -4.14 28.31 -7.87
N LYS A 234 -5.15 27.46 -7.79
CA LYS A 234 -5.00 26.08 -7.32
C LYS A 234 -4.27 25.26 -8.37
N ARG A 235 -3.39 24.36 -7.91
CA ARG A 235 -2.75 23.34 -8.76
C ARG A 235 -3.53 22.05 -8.64
N VAL A 236 -3.83 21.42 -9.76
CA VAL A 236 -4.47 20.10 -9.79
C VAL A 236 -3.39 19.04 -9.68
N TYR A 237 -3.59 18.10 -8.77
CA TYR A 237 -2.73 16.94 -8.59
C TYR A 237 -3.62 15.70 -8.48
N HIS A 238 -3.38 14.68 -9.27
CA HIS A 238 -4.19 13.48 -9.23
C HIS A 238 -3.51 12.42 -8.35
N THR A 239 -4.24 11.98 -7.32
CA THR A 239 -3.83 10.85 -6.48
C THR A 239 -4.50 9.59 -6.95
N PHE A 240 -3.76 8.49 -7.03
CA PHE A 240 -4.34 7.19 -7.36
C PHE A 240 -3.65 6.06 -6.58
N SER A 241 -4.39 4.97 -6.34
CA SER A 241 -3.95 3.88 -5.48
C SER A 241 -3.30 2.73 -6.25
N ARG A 242 -3.42 2.72 -7.58
CA ARG A 242 -2.81 1.71 -8.44
C ARG A 242 -2.48 2.26 -9.81
N ILE A 243 -1.46 1.68 -10.45
CA ILE A 243 -1.04 2.09 -11.79
C ILE A 243 -2.16 1.81 -12.78
N HIS A 244 -2.41 2.79 -13.65
CA HIS A 244 -3.29 2.59 -14.78
C HIS A 244 -2.51 1.88 -15.89
N GLY A 245 -2.87 0.63 -16.15
CA GLY A 245 -2.25 -0.23 -17.14
C GLY A 245 -3.19 -0.58 -18.28
N ASP A 246 -2.59 -1.03 -19.38
CA ASP A 246 -3.27 -1.61 -20.52
C ASP A 246 -3.47 -3.12 -20.30
N LEU A 247 -4.65 -3.66 -20.64
CA LEU A 247 -5.00 -5.07 -20.51
C LEU A 247 -4.00 -6.01 -21.20
N GLU A 248 -3.29 -5.52 -22.17
CA GLU A 248 -2.39 -6.34 -22.97
C GLU A 248 -0.96 -6.43 -22.43
N ARG A 249 -0.56 -5.59 -21.47
CA ARG A 249 0.87 -5.44 -21.16
C ARG A 249 1.32 -5.80 -19.76
N ASP A 250 0.64 -5.45 -18.70
CA ASP A 250 1.13 -5.77 -17.34
C ASP A 250 0.04 -5.56 -16.30
N TYR A 251 -0.98 -6.42 -16.38
CA TYR A 251 -2.12 -6.32 -15.48
C TYR A 251 -1.81 -6.54 -14.04
N ASN A 252 -0.73 -7.24 -13.75
CA ASN A 252 -0.38 -7.58 -12.40
C ASN A 252 0.50 -6.53 -11.73
N ASN A 253 0.97 -5.55 -12.48
CA ASN A 253 1.76 -4.45 -11.95
C ASN A 253 0.88 -3.22 -11.65
N PHE A 254 -0.09 -3.39 -10.76
CA PHE A 254 -0.94 -2.30 -10.27
C PHE A 254 -0.27 -1.50 -9.15
N GLN A 255 1.01 -1.72 -8.91
CA GLN A 255 1.67 -1.15 -7.76
C GLN A 255 2.12 0.26 -8.01
N ILE A 256 1.82 1.08 -7.04
CA ILE A 256 2.47 2.35 -6.81
C ILE A 256 3.11 2.31 -5.42
N ASP A 257 4.11 3.15 -5.22
CA ASP A 257 4.72 3.27 -3.90
C ASP A 257 3.67 3.60 -2.84
N ALA A 258 3.73 2.92 -1.69
CA ALA A 258 2.89 3.19 -0.54
C ALA A 258 3.33 4.51 0.13
N THR A 259 2.99 5.62 -0.49
CA THR A 259 3.31 6.98 -0.03
C THR A 259 2.03 7.80 0.08
N TYR A 260 2.06 8.83 0.91
CA TYR A 260 0.97 9.82 0.94
C TYR A 260 0.88 10.52 -0.43
N PHE A 261 -0.32 10.89 -0.83
CA PHE A 261 -0.58 11.49 -2.14
C PHE A 261 0.03 10.66 -3.28
N SER A 262 -0.16 9.35 -3.20
CA SER A 262 0.44 8.39 -4.13
C SER A 262 0.09 8.72 -5.57
N GLN A 263 1.07 8.57 -6.43
CA GLN A 263 0.97 8.72 -7.88
C GLN A 263 1.99 7.78 -8.52
N GLY A 264 1.73 7.35 -9.73
CA GLY A 264 2.64 6.50 -10.50
C GLY A 264 2.63 6.87 -11.99
N SER A 265 3.46 6.20 -12.75
CA SER A 265 3.44 6.29 -14.20
C SER A 265 2.20 5.58 -14.77
N GLY A 266 1.77 6.00 -15.95
CA GLY A 266 0.68 5.36 -16.66
C GLY A 266 0.83 5.51 -18.16
N ASN A 267 0.09 4.71 -18.92
CA ASN A 267 0.04 4.86 -20.37
C ASN A 267 -0.65 6.19 -20.72
N TYR A 268 -0.05 6.95 -21.62
CA TYR A 268 -0.57 8.27 -22.02
C TYR A 268 -2.03 8.20 -22.50
N ARG A 269 -2.36 7.26 -23.37
CA ARG A 269 -3.71 7.09 -23.90
C ARG A 269 -4.72 6.81 -22.78
N ASP A 270 -4.41 5.88 -21.91
CA ASP A 270 -5.34 5.37 -20.91
C ASP A 270 -5.55 6.39 -19.79
N VAL A 271 -4.49 7.05 -19.34
CA VAL A 271 -4.59 8.15 -18.38
C VAL A 271 -5.43 9.29 -18.95
N ASN A 272 -5.19 9.69 -20.22
CA ASN A 272 -5.97 10.73 -20.88
C ASN A 272 -7.46 10.36 -21.00
N GLN A 273 -7.77 9.13 -21.37
CA GLN A 273 -9.15 8.64 -21.48
C GLN A 273 -9.89 8.73 -20.12
N ASN A 274 -9.24 8.35 -19.03
CA ASN A 274 -9.85 8.42 -17.70
C ASN A 274 -10.12 9.84 -17.23
N ARG A 275 -9.36 10.81 -17.70
CA ARG A 275 -9.52 12.22 -17.30
C ARG A 275 -10.59 12.99 -18.07
N ARG A 276 -11.22 12.39 -19.06
CA ARG A 276 -12.24 13.07 -19.88
C ARG A 276 -13.44 13.53 -19.06
N VAL A 277 -13.81 12.79 -18.02
CA VAL A 277 -14.98 13.09 -17.20
C VAL A 277 -14.66 14.00 -16.01
N ASP A 278 -13.39 14.27 -15.73
CA ASP A 278 -13.00 15.09 -14.55
C ASP A 278 -13.67 16.46 -14.56
N VAL A 279 -13.71 17.13 -15.71
CA VAL A 279 -14.30 18.46 -15.82
C VAL A 279 -15.81 18.48 -15.51
N LEU A 280 -16.49 17.35 -15.72
CA LEU A 280 -17.92 17.19 -15.42
C LEU A 280 -18.16 16.90 -13.95
N LEU A 281 -17.36 16.01 -13.37
CA LEU A 281 -17.52 15.56 -11.98
C LEU A 281 -16.78 16.47 -11.00
N PHE A 282 -15.68 17.07 -11.43
CA PHE A 282 -14.81 17.94 -10.64
C PHE A 282 -14.51 19.25 -11.39
N PRO A 283 -15.47 20.18 -11.52
CA PRO A 283 -15.31 21.38 -12.36
C PRO A 283 -14.10 22.25 -12.00
N GLY A 284 -13.58 22.14 -10.79
CA GLY A 284 -12.36 22.81 -10.35
C GLY A 284 -11.10 22.44 -11.15
N VAL A 285 -11.10 21.31 -11.88
CA VAL A 285 -10.03 20.90 -12.79
C VAL A 285 -9.87 21.89 -13.95
N ARG A 286 -10.96 22.52 -14.40
CA ARG A 286 -10.97 23.46 -15.54
C ARG A 286 -10.28 22.87 -16.78
N ASP A 287 -9.29 23.58 -17.35
CA ASP A 287 -8.53 23.21 -18.54
C ASP A 287 -7.20 22.50 -18.22
N PHE A 288 -6.96 22.14 -16.95
CA PHE A 288 -5.69 21.55 -16.51
C PHE A 288 -5.33 20.28 -17.31
N ASN A 289 -6.26 19.33 -17.41
CA ASN A 289 -6.01 18.08 -18.14
C ASN A 289 -5.71 18.33 -19.61
N LEU A 290 -6.45 19.23 -20.24
CA LEU A 290 -6.23 19.60 -21.64
C LEU A 290 -4.82 20.18 -21.84
N ARG A 291 -4.41 21.13 -21.00
CA ARG A 291 -3.07 21.71 -21.05
C ARG A 291 -2.00 20.65 -20.84
N GLN A 292 -2.13 19.83 -19.80
CA GLN A 292 -1.17 18.78 -19.47
C GLN A 292 -0.93 17.85 -20.67
N PHE A 293 -1.99 17.31 -21.25
CA PHE A 293 -1.85 16.33 -22.34
C PHE A 293 -1.40 16.96 -23.66
N LEU A 294 -1.77 18.20 -23.93
CA LEU A 294 -1.29 18.92 -25.12
C LEU A 294 0.20 19.28 -25.01
N THR A 295 0.68 19.67 -23.82
CA THR A 295 2.11 19.98 -23.62
C THR A 295 3.02 18.76 -23.72
N LEU A 296 2.48 17.56 -23.56
CA LEU A 296 3.23 16.32 -23.72
C LEU A 296 3.36 15.85 -25.18
N LYS A 297 2.67 16.49 -26.11
CA LYS A 297 2.83 16.16 -27.55
C LYS A 297 4.16 16.68 -28.07
N GLN A 298 4.83 15.84 -28.84
CA GLN A 298 6.09 16.16 -29.48
C GLN A 298 5.87 17.07 -30.74
N ALA A 299 6.92 17.73 -31.18
CA ALA A 299 6.84 18.62 -32.32
C ALA A 299 6.45 17.91 -33.63
N ASP A 300 6.74 16.62 -33.75
CA ASP A 300 6.35 15.77 -34.88
C ASP A 300 4.89 15.26 -34.79
N GLY A 301 4.16 15.64 -33.72
CA GLY A 301 2.76 15.26 -33.50
C GLY A 301 2.56 13.97 -32.73
N TYR A 302 3.61 13.21 -32.41
CA TYR A 302 3.51 12.01 -31.60
C TYR A 302 3.29 12.37 -30.15
N ASN A 303 2.63 11.47 -29.40
CA ASN A 303 2.48 11.52 -27.96
C ASN A 303 3.48 10.58 -27.29
N PRO A 304 3.87 10.83 -26.05
CA PRO A 304 4.70 9.88 -25.30
C PRO A 304 3.91 8.60 -25.03
N LEU A 305 4.61 7.48 -24.90
CA LEU A 305 3.98 6.22 -24.52
C LEU A 305 3.53 6.22 -23.05
N THR A 306 4.28 6.92 -22.20
CA THR A 306 4.08 6.93 -20.77
C THR A 306 4.05 8.35 -20.23
N VAL A 307 3.15 8.60 -19.28
CA VAL A 307 3.10 9.82 -18.45
C VAL A 307 3.72 9.46 -17.12
N ALA A 308 4.77 10.17 -16.74
CA ALA A 308 5.45 9.98 -15.46
C ALA A 308 4.73 10.69 -14.31
N THR A 309 5.16 10.41 -13.08
CA THR A 309 4.74 11.09 -11.87
C THR A 309 5.04 12.59 -11.94
N ALA A 310 4.11 13.42 -11.46
CA ALA A 310 4.30 14.86 -11.37
C ALA A 310 5.17 15.23 -10.16
N PHE A 311 6.07 16.19 -10.36
CA PHE A 311 6.89 16.75 -9.30
C PHE A 311 6.59 18.25 -9.14
N PHE A 312 6.78 18.73 -7.92
CA PHE A 312 6.72 20.16 -7.60
C PHE A 312 8.12 20.72 -7.41
N SER A 313 8.29 21.97 -7.72
CA SER A 313 9.53 22.70 -7.47
C SER A 313 9.21 24.09 -6.95
N LEU A 314 10.07 24.61 -6.07
CA LEU A 314 10.03 26.01 -5.64
C LEU A 314 10.67 26.96 -6.65
N ALA A 315 11.30 26.43 -7.70
CA ALA A 315 11.83 27.24 -8.79
C ALA A 315 10.70 27.93 -9.57
N PRO A 316 10.95 29.13 -10.11
CA PRO A 316 10.01 29.74 -11.06
C PRO A 316 9.79 28.86 -12.28
N GLU A 317 8.62 28.99 -12.89
CA GLU A 317 8.31 28.29 -14.12
C GLU A 317 9.34 28.64 -15.21
N GLY A 318 9.93 27.62 -15.86
CA GLY A 318 10.97 27.78 -16.87
C GLY A 318 12.40 27.95 -16.37
N ALA A 319 12.63 27.97 -15.06
CA ALA A 319 13.98 27.95 -14.52
C ALA A 319 14.69 26.63 -14.85
N ARG A 320 15.89 26.72 -15.43
CA ARG A 320 16.68 25.54 -15.84
C ARG A 320 17.64 25.05 -14.75
N ASP A 321 17.83 25.82 -13.68
CA ASP A 321 18.68 25.45 -12.56
C ASP A 321 17.92 25.44 -11.24
N ASP A 322 18.41 24.68 -10.29
CA ASP A 322 17.83 24.54 -8.97
C ASP A 322 18.24 25.67 -8.00
N ALA A 323 19.01 26.69 -8.45
CA ALA A 323 19.49 27.75 -7.58
C ALA A 323 18.33 28.57 -7.00
N ALA A 324 17.30 28.85 -7.81
CA ALA A 324 16.11 29.56 -7.36
C ALA A 324 15.29 28.75 -6.38
N ALA A 325 15.23 27.41 -6.56
CA ALA A 325 14.58 26.50 -5.61
C ALA A 325 15.33 26.47 -4.29
N ARG A 326 16.66 26.38 -4.32
CA ARG A 326 17.52 26.39 -3.12
C ARG A 326 17.39 27.68 -2.33
N ALA A 327 17.33 28.83 -3.00
CA ALA A 327 17.14 30.11 -2.34
C ALA A 327 15.81 30.21 -1.58
N LYS A 328 14.75 29.55 -2.04
CA LYS A 328 13.44 29.54 -1.40
C LYS A 328 13.28 28.41 -0.37
N ALA A 329 14.07 27.35 -0.45
CA ALA A 329 13.92 26.17 0.37
C ALA A 329 14.14 26.46 1.86
N ALA A 330 15.16 27.21 2.22
CA ALA A 330 15.47 27.50 3.62
C ALA A 330 14.38 28.33 4.34
N PRO A 331 13.87 29.44 3.80
CA PRO A 331 12.76 30.19 4.41
C PRO A 331 11.48 29.36 4.56
N VAL A 332 11.16 28.53 3.56
CA VAL A 332 9.98 27.67 3.63
C VAL A 332 10.16 26.57 4.70
N ALA A 333 11.34 25.96 4.77
CA ALA A 333 11.66 24.97 5.79
C ALA A 333 11.61 25.56 7.20
N GLU A 334 12.07 26.80 7.39
CA GLU A 334 12.00 27.53 8.65
C GLU A 334 10.55 27.79 9.10
N ALA A 335 9.66 28.10 8.15
CA ALA A 335 8.24 28.31 8.42
C ALA A 335 7.47 27.03 8.75
N LEU A 336 7.95 25.86 8.28
CA LEU A 336 7.26 24.59 8.42
C LEU A 336 7.78 23.68 9.54
N ALA A 337 9.03 23.83 9.96
CA ALA A 337 9.67 22.93 10.92
C ALA A 337 10.13 23.63 12.19
N GLY A 338 9.87 22.97 13.34
CA GLY A 338 10.18 23.54 14.67
C GLY A 338 11.64 23.45 15.09
N ASP A 339 12.33 22.37 14.75
CA ASP A 339 13.71 22.11 15.18
C ASP A 339 14.73 22.23 14.04
N ALA A 340 16.02 22.38 14.39
CA ALA A 340 17.09 22.61 13.44
C ALA A 340 17.39 21.40 12.52
N ALA A 341 17.24 20.17 13.02
CA ALA A 341 17.50 18.96 12.26
C ALA A 341 16.44 18.77 11.18
N SER A 342 15.17 18.95 11.54
CA SER A 342 14.01 18.90 10.66
C SER A 342 14.05 19.99 9.60
N ARG A 343 14.42 21.23 9.98
CA ARG A 343 14.62 22.32 9.01
C ARG A 343 15.67 21.98 7.96
N LYS A 344 16.80 21.38 8.37
CA LYS A 344 17.85 20.95 7.45
C LYS A 344 17.37 19.89 6.46
N LYS A 345 16.65 18.87 6.94
CA LYS A 345 16.09 17.81 6.10
C LYS A 345 15.05 18.36 5.13
N LEU A 346 14.14 19.19 5.62
CA LEU A 346 13.11 19.82 4.82
C LEU A 346 13.67 20.78 3.77
N ALA A 347 14.67 21.59 4.12
CA ALA A 347 15.36 22.45 3.18
C ALA A 347 16.05 21.65 2.07
N ALA A 348 16.68 20.53 2.41
CA ALA A 348 17.29 19.64 1.42
C ALA A 348 16.26 19.00 0.47
N LEU A 349 15.09 18.63 0.98
CA LEU A 349 13.97 18.11 0.17
C LEU A 349 13.47 19.20 -0.80
N LEU A 350 13.19 20.38 -0.32
CA LEU A 350 12.61 21.50 -1.07
C LEU A 350 13.59 22.14 -2.08
N ALA A 351 14.89 21.91 -1.92
CA ALA A 351 15.93 22.39 -2.83
C ALA A 351 15.97 21.68 -4.20
N ARG A 352 15.21 20.63 -4.36
CA ARG A 352 15.10 19.80 -5.57
C ARG A 352 13.62 19.54 -5.89
N PRO A 353 13.28 19.01 -7.08
CA PRO A 353 11.93 18.58 -7.34
C PRO A 353 11.48 17.51 -6.34
N PHE A 354 10.28 17.66 -5.76
CA PHE A 354 9.72 16.80 -4.73
C PHE A 354 8.27 16.42 -5.03
N ARG A 355 7.79 15.35 -4.40
CA ARG A 355 6.38 14.94 -4.45
C ARG A 355 5.66 15.47 -3.19
N PRO A 356 4.35 15.75 -3.25
CA PRO A 356 3.56 16.14 -2.08
C PRO A 356 3.68 15.14 -0.92
N GLY A 357 3.73 13.85 -1.23
CA GLY A 357 3.90 12.80 -0.23
C GLY A 357 5.22 12.87 0.53
N ASP A 358 6.32 13.17 -0.16
CA ASP A 358 7.64 13.30 0.46
C ASP A 358 7.65 14.45 1.49
N LEU A 359 6.99 15.56 1.13
CA LEU A 359 6.83 16.71 2.03
C LEU A 359 5.96 16.38 3.24
N PHE A 360 4.84 15.68 3.01
CA PHE A 360 3.91 15.31 4.07
C PHE A 360 4.54 14.30 5.05
N GLU A 361 5.27 13.31 4.54
CA GLU A 361 5.98 12.31 5.35
C GLU A 361 7.03 12.99 6.24
N GLN A 362 7.82 13.92 5.68
CA GLN A 362 8.80 14.67 6.44
C GLN A 362 8.15 15.54 7.54
N ALA A 363 7.04 16.21 7.23
CA ALA A 363 6.32 17.04 8.21
C ALA A 363 5.62 16.22 9.31
N ARG A 364 5.24 14.95 9.02
CA ARG A 364 4.61 14.06 10.00
C ARG A 364 5.63 13.45 10.96
N ALA A 365 6.81 13.13 10.50
CA ALA A 365 7.88 12.58 11.34
C ALA A 365 8.33 13.54 12.47
N GLU A 366 7.87 14.78 12.45
CA GLU A 366 8.21 15.86 13.40
C GLU A 366 7.13 16.09 14.48
N LYS A 367 6.00 15.39 14.40
CA LYS A 367 4.91 15.43 15.39
C LYS A 367 4.92 14.20 16.28
#